data_970a91a5f531094ed5f132b418df3e94
#
_entry.id   970a91a5f531094ed5f132b418df3e94
#
_cell.length_a   1.000
_cell.length_b   1.000
_cell.length_c   1.000
_cell.angle_alpha   90.00
_cell.angle_beta   90.00
_cell.angle_gamma   90.00
#
_symmetry.space_group_name_H-M   'P 1'
#
loop_
_entity.id
_entity.type
_entity.pdbx_description
1 polymer ?
#
loop_
_entity_poly.entity_id
_entity_poly.type
_entity_poly.pdbx_seq_one_letter_code
_entity_poly.pdbx_strand_id
1 'polypeptide(L)'
;MDHTPSSTDEYTEIPEEVRKLCARFPGEYWRKLDEVRGYPTAFVNALTESGYLGALIPEEYGGAGLKLAGAAAILETVQAEGCNGAACHAQMYIMGTILRHGSEAQKRAYLPKIATGELRLQAFGVTEPGSGTDTTSLRTFAKKEGDKYIVNGQKIWTSRAEHSDL
;
A
#
# COMPACT_ATOMS: atom_id res chain seq x y z
N MET A 1 31.71 17.12 17.19
CA MET A 1 30.24 17.09 17.14
C MET A 1 29.90 16.08 16.07
N ASP A 2 29.58 14.86 16.47
CA ASP A 2 29.15 13.81 15.54
C ASP A 2 27.77 14.19 15.00
N HIS A 3 27.72 14.55 13.72
CA HIS A 3 26.47 14.67 12.99
C HIS A 3 26.02 13.23 12.66
N THR A 4 25.20 12.66 13.52
CA THR A 4 24.38 11.54 13.10
C THR A 4 23.45 12.06 12.00
N PRO A 5 23.49 11.53 10.74
CA PRO A 5 22.60 12.00 9.69
C PRO A 5 21.15 11.89 10.17
N SER A 6 20.35 12.93 9.97
CA SER A 6 18.92 12.82 10.23
C SER A 6 18.34 11.77 9.29
N SER A 7 17.28 11.07 9.70
CA SER A 7 16.63 10.04 8.87
C SER A 7 16.09 10.58 7.52
N THR A 8 16.07 11.88 7.33
CA THR A 8 15.74 12.61 6.11
C THR A 8 16.90 12.69 5.12
N ASP A 9 18.16 12.59 5.58
CA ASP A 9 19.33 12.71 4.70
C ASP A 9 19.60 11.39 3.92
N GLU A 10 19.12 10.26 4.41
CA GLU A 10 19.34 8.93 3.81
C GLU A 10 18.59 8.74 2.46
N TYR A 11 17.52 9.56 2.18
CA TYR A 11 16.65 9.37 1.01
C TYR A 11 16.40 10.65 0.22
N THR A 12 17.41 11.53 0.12
CA THR A 12 17.28 12.83 -0.55
C THR A 12 16.97 12.75 -2.04
N GLU A 13 17.35 11.69 -2.70
CA GLU A 13 17.11 11.47 -4.13
C GLU A 13 15.68 10.99 -4.45
N ILE A 14 15.03 10.29 -3.52
CA ILE A 14 13.69 9.72 -3.72
C ILE A 14 12.66 10.79 -4.06
N PRO A 15 12.55 11.92 -3.32
CA PRO A 15 11.57 12.96 -3.65
C PRO A 15 11.75 13.55 -5.04
N GLU A 16 12.98 13.68 -5.54
CA GLU A 16 13.23 14.22 -6.88
C GLU A 16 12.69 13.28 -7.96
N GLU A 17 12.99 12.00 -7.88
CA GLU A 17 12.52 11.01 -8.84
C GLU A 17 11.00 10.79 -8.77
N VAL A 18 10.43 10.82 -7.58
CA VAL A 18 8.97 10.75 -7.41
C VAL A 18 8.28 11.98 -8.03
N ARG A 19 8.84 13.20 -7.88
CA ARG A 19 8.32 14.41 -8.55
C ARG A 19 8.33 14.26 -10.07
N LYS A 20 9.43 13.75 -10.64
CA LYS A 20 9.54 13.50 -12.09
C LYS A 20 8.46 12.55 -12.58
N LEU A 21 8.17 11.48 -11.80
CA LEU A 21 7.08 10.57 -12.11
C LEU A 21 5.72 11.27 -12.03
N CYS A 22 5.45 11.99 -10.93
CA CYS A 22 4.18 12.69 -10.70
C CYS A 22 3.90 13.74 -11.79
N ALA A 23 4.92 14.44 -12.30
CA ALA A 23 4.77 15.42 -13.37
C ALA A 23 4.18 14.84 -14.68
N ARG A 24 4.24 13.53 -14.87
CA ARG A 24 3.60 12.82 -16.01
C ARG A 24 2.07 12.76 -15.88
N PHE A 25 1.53 13.05 -14.69
CA PHE A 25 0.11 12.94 -14.35
C PHE A 25 -0.44 14.28 -13.86
N PRO A 26 -0.63 15.26 -14.77
CA PRO A 26 -1.07 16.60 -14.42
C PRO A 26 -2.51 16.62 -13.91
N GLY A 27 -2.92 17.74 -13.32
CA GLY A 27 -4.27 17.90 -12.74
C GLY A 27 -5.44 17.56 -13.69
N GLU A 28 -5.24 17.69 -15.01
CA GLU A 28 -6.24 17.28 -16.01
C GLU A 28 -6.48 15.75 -16.00
N TYR A 29 -5.42 14.96 -15.83
CA TYR A 29 -5.54 13.49 -15.70
C TYR A 29 -6.43 13.12 -14.51
N TRP A 30 -6.22 13.78 -13.37
CA TRP A 30 -7.00 13.51 -12.16
C TRP A 30 -8.45 13.96 -12.28
N ARG A 31 -8.71 15.12 -12.89
CA ARG A 31 -10.08 15.60 -13.13
C ARG A 31 -10.86 14.64 -14.02
N LYS A 32 -10.25 14.15 -15.11
CA LYS A 32 -10.89 13.16 -15.99
C LYS A 32 -11.22 11.86 -15.29
N LEU A 33 -10.36 11.39 -14.40
CA LEU A 33 -10.63 10.21 -13.58
C LEU A 33 -11.79 10.44 -12.60
N ASP A 34 -11.85 11.60 -11.98
CA ASP A 34 -12.91 11.96 -11.04
C ASP A 34 -14.28 12.00 -11.73
N GLU A 35 -14.38 12.60 -12.92
CA GLU A 35 -15.60 12.64 -13.74
C GLU A 35 -16.22 11.26 -13.96
N VAL A 36 -15.39 10.24 -14.17
CA VAL A 36 -15.82 8.86 -14.44
C VAL A 36 -15.72 7.95 -13.22
N ARG A 37 -15.33 8.47 -12.06
CA ARG A 37 -15.04 7.71 -10.83
C ARG A 37 -14.04 6.59 -11.10
N GLY A 38 -13.03 6.88 -11.94
CA GLY A 38 -12.08 5.91 -12.44
C GLY A 38 -10.95 5.59 -11.45
N TYR A 39 -10.40 4.40 -11.57
CA TYR A 39 -9.18 4.01 -10.86
C TYR A 39 -7.95 4.51 -11.64
N PRO A 40 -6.92 5.07 -10.98
CA PRO A 40 -5.75 5.64 -11.65
C PRO A 40 -4.75 4.58 -12.12
N THR A 41 -5.17 3.67 -12.98
CA THR A 41 -4.39 2.51 -13.43
C THR A 41 -3.02 2.91 -13.97
N ALA A 42 -2.94 3.93 -14.83
CA ALA A 42 -1.68 4.35 -15.42
C ALA A 42 -0.70 4.89 -14.36
N PHE A 43 -1.18 5.65 -13.39
CA PHE A 43 -0.37 6.15 -12.29
C PHE A 43 0.11 5.02 -11.37
N VAL A 44 -0.78 4.10 -11.00
CA VAL A 44 -0.44 2.94 -10.17
C VAL A 44 0.57 2.03 -10.87
N ASN A 45 0.44 1.82 -12.17
CA ASN A 45 1.42 1.08 -12.96
C ASN A 45 2.79 1.78 -12.96
N ALA A 46 2.81 3.10 -13.18
CA ALA A 46 4.06 3.87 -13.14
C ALA A 46 4.77 3.78 -11.78
N LEU A 47 4.02 3.84 -10.66
CA LEU A 47 4.57 3.63 -9.32
C LEU A 47 5.11 2.20 -9.12
N THR A 48 4.42 1.20 -9.69
CA THR A 48 4.85 -0.20 -9.64
C THR A 48 6.15 -0.43 -10.41
N GLU A 49 6.20 0.05 -11.67
CA GLU A 49 7.37 -0.06 -12.56
C GLU A 49 8.60 0.62 -11.98
N SER A 50 8.41 1.71 -11.22
CA SER A 50 9.47 2.40 -10.50
C SER A 50 9.83 1.76 -9.14
N GLY A 51 9.21 0.63 -8.77
CA GLY A 51 9.47 -0.07 -7.51
C GLY A 51 8.88 0.57 -6.25
N TYR A 52 8.18 1.71 -6.37
CA TYR A 52 7.70 2.45 -5.20
C TYR A 52 6.61 1.71 -4.42
N LEU A 53 5.80 0.88 -5.09
CA LEU A 53 4.81 0.07 -4.41
C LEU A 53 5.39 -1.17 -3.71
N GLY A 54 6.63 -1.55 -4.04
CA GLY A 54 7.41 -2.59 -3.37
C GLY A 54 8.48 -2.04 -2.41
N ALA A 55 8.46 -0.75 -2.09
CA ALA A 55 9.51 -0.05 -1.36
C ALA A 55 9.92 -0.71 -0.03
N LEU A 56 8.94 -1.18 0.77
CA LEU A 56 9.17 -1.83 2.06
C LEU A 56 9.48 -3.34 1.97
N ILE A 57 9.31 -3.95 0.80
CA ILE A 57 9.59 -5.37 0.61
C ILE A 57 11.11 -5.56 0.61
N PRO A 58 11.65 -6.51 1.42
CA PRO A 58 13.07 -6.85 1.38
C PRO A 58 13.55 -7.27 0.00
N GLU A 59 14.82 -7.03 -0.29
CA GLU A 59 15.46 -7.37 -1.57
C GLU A 59 15.35 -8.87 -1.88
N GLU A 60 15.41 -9.73 -0.86
CA GLU A 60 15.24 -11.20 -1.02
C GLU A 60 13.88 -11.60 -1.61
N TYR A 61 12.88 -10.71 -1.54
CA TYR A 61 11.55 -10.89 -2.14
C TYR A 61 11.32 -9.95 -3.35
N GLY A 62 12.40 -9.33 -3.86
CA GLY A 62 12.35 -8.50 -5.06
C GLY A 62 11.89 -7.05 -4.84
N GLY A 63 11.83 -6.58 -3.60
CA GLY A 63 11.55 -5.19 -3.26
C GLY A 63 12.80 -4.33 -3.12
N ALA A 64 12.64 -3.08 -2.71
CA ALA A 64 13.74 -2.14 -2.50
C ALA A 64 14.33 -2.17 -1.08
N GLY A 65 13.71 -2.86 -0.14
CA GLY A 65 14.20 -2.98 1.24
C GLY A 65 14.29 -1.65 2.01
N LEU A 66 13.54 -0.62 1.58
CA LEU A 66 13.58 0.68 2.24
C LEU A 66 13.01 0.61 3.65
N LYS A 67 13.55 1.46 4.52
CA LYS A 67 12.94 1.71 5.84
C LYS A 67 11.67 2.54 5.71
N LEU A 68 10.91 2.62 6.79
CA LEU A 68 9.65 3.38 6.83
C LEU A 68 9.82 4.84 6.41
N ALA A 69 10.96 5.47 6.73
CA ALA A 69 11.26 6.85 6.33
C ALA A 69 11.31 7.02 4.80
N GLY A 70 11.90 6.06 4.07
CA GLY A 70 11.92 6.08 2.60
C GLY A 70 10.53 5.91 2.00
N ALA A 71 9.72 4.98 2.53
CA ALA A 71 8.34 4.81 2.11
C ALA A 71 7.47 6.05 2.41
N ALA A 72 7.70 6.70 3.57
CA ALA A 72 7.03 7.95 3.92
C ALA A 72 7.41 9.09 2.96
N ALA A 73 8.68 9.22 2.60
CA ALA A 73 9.15 10.23 1.64
C ALA A 73 8.50 10.05 0.25
N ILE A 74 8.31 8.81 -0.21
CA ILE A 74 7.58 8.52 -1.45
C ILE A 74 6.14 9.05 -1.34
N LEU A 75 5.42 8.65 -0.30
CA LEU A 75 4.00 8.98 -0.13
C LEU A 75 3.80 10.49 0.09
N GLU A 76 4.63 11.12 0.89
CA GLU A 76 4.63 12.57 1.12
C GLU A 76 4.80 13.33 -0.20
N THR A 77 5.78 12.93 -1.01
CA THR A 77 6.04 13.57 -2.30
C THR A 77 4.89 13.39 -3.27
N VAL A 78 4.32 12.17 -3.38
CA VAL A 78 3.13 11.92 -4.21
C VAL A 78 1.98 12.86 -3.83
N GLN A 79 1.73 13.06 -2.55
CA GLN A 79 0.68 13.94 -2.07
C GLN A 79 1.01 15.43 -2.26
N ALA A 80 2.26 15.83 -2.04
CA ALA A 80 2.72 17.21 -2.25
C ALA A 80 2.59 17.65 -3.71
N GLU A 81 2.79 16.74 -4.65
CA GLU A 81 2.61 16.98 -6.10
C GLU A 81 1.13 16.93 -6.56
N GLY A 82 0.19 16.80 -5.64
CA GLY A 82 -1.25 16.78 -5.92
C GLY A 82 -1.76 15.49 -6.58
N CYS A 83 -0.96 14.43 -6.54
CA CYS A 83 -1.36 13.12 -7.02
C CYS A 83 -2.12 12.32 -5.94
N ASN A 84 -2.98 11.39 -6.35
CA ASN A 84 -3.72 10.55 -5.41
C ASN A 84 -2.87 9.37 -4.94
N GLY A 85 -2.27 9.49 -3.75
CA GLY A 85 -1.44 8.46 -3.13
C GLY A 85 -2.21 7.31 -2.45
N ALA A 86 -3.53 7.25 -2.58
CA ALA A 86 -4.35 6.30 -1.81
C ALA A 86 -4.02 4.82 -2.11
N ALA A 87 -3.74 4.47 -3.37
CA ALA A 87 -3.32 3.10 -3.74
C ALA A 87 -1.93 2.76 -3.19
N CYS A 88 -0.99 3.71 -3.25
CA CYS A 88 0.35 3.60 -2.70
C CYS A 88 0.29 3.35 -1.18
N HIS A 89 -0.41 4.21 -0.45
CA HIS A 89 -0.60 4.08 0.99
C HIS A 89 -1.23 2.73 1.36
N ALA A 90 -2.32 2.34 0.69
CA ALA A 90 -2.99 1.08 0.97
C ALA A 90 -2.06 -0.13 0.81
N GLN A 91 -1.30 -0.20 -0.26
CA GLN A 91 -0.37 -1.30 -0.49
C GLN A 91 0.76 -1.32 0.55
N MET A 92 1.26 -0.14 0.98
CA MET A 92 2.30 -0.05 2.00
C MET A 92 1.86 -0.65 3.34
N TYR A 93 0.66 -0.35 3.85
CA TYR A 93 0.24 -0.88 5.14
C TYR A 93 -0.19 -2.35 5.07
N ILE A 94 -0.80 -2.80 3.98
CA ILE A 94 -1.15 -4.22 3.80
C ILE A 94 0.12 -5.07 3.69
N MET A 95 1.07 -4.65 2.88
CA MET A 95 2.39 -5.27 2.76
C MET A 95 3.13 -5.30 4.11
N GLY A 96 3.09 -4.20 4.87
CA GLY A 96 3.63 -4.12 6.21
C GLY A 96 3.00 -5.14 7.16
N THR A 97 1.72 -5.46 6.99
CA THR A 97 1.03 -6.51 7.77
C THR A 97 1.57 -7.90 7.41
N ILE A 98 1.75 -8.20 6.13
CA ILE A 98 2.33 -9.49 5.69
C ILE A 98 3.78 -9.62 6.18
N LEU A 99 4.59 -8.57 6.06
CA LEU A 99 5.98 -8.55 6.54
C LEU A 99 6.08 -8.82 8.04
N ARG A 100 5.16 -8.26 8.84
CA ARG A 100 5.18 -8.37 10.31
C ARG A 100 4.55 -9.65 10.83
N HIS A 101 3.48 -10.11 10.22
CA HIS A 101 2.62 -11.17 10.78
C HIS A 101 2.47 -12.39 9.87
N GLY A 102 2.85 -12.30 8.61
CA GLY A 102 2.79 -13.43 7.67
C GLY A 102 3.79 -14.53 8.03
N SER A 103 3.40 -15.79 7.82
CA SER A 103 4.34 -16.90 7.86
C SER A 103 5.35 -16.80 6.72
N GLU A 104 6.51 -17.46 6.86
CA GLU A 104 7.52 -17.49 5.79
C GLU A 104 6.96 -18.03 4.46
N ALA A 105 6.04 -18.99 4.52
CA ALA A 105 5.34 -19.50 3.33
C ALA A 105 4.48 -18.42 2.67
N GLN A 106 3.74 -17.61 3.45
CA GLN A 106 2.95 -16.50 2.94
C GLN A 106 3.83 -15.39 2.36
N LYS A 107 4.92 -15.03 3.05
CA LYS A 107 5.86 -14.02 2.55
C LYS A 107 6.43 -14.42 1.19
N ARG A 108 6.92 -15.65 1.05
CA ARG A 108 7.46 -16.18 -0.21
C ARG A 108 6.41 -16.28 -1.32
N ALA A 109 5.16 -16.56 -0.98
CA ALA A 109 4.08 -16.67 -1.95
C ALA A 109 3.58 -15.33 -2.47
N TYR A 110 3.54 -14.30 -1.62
CA TYR A 110 2.86 -13.04 -1.93
C TYR A 110 3.82 -11.88 -2.19
N LEU A 111 4.89 -11.71 -1.40
CA LEU A 111 5.74 -10.52 -1.50
C LEU A 111 6.39 -10.32 -2.87
N PRO A 112 6.94 -11.35 -3.56
CA PRO A 112 7.49 -11.18 -4.90
C PRO A 112 6.45 -10.71 -5.91
N LYS A 113 5.24 -11.24 -5.83
CA LYS A 113 4.13 -10.85 -6.71
C LYS A 113 3.62 -9.44 -6.46
N ILE A 114 3.64 -9.01 -5.19
CA ILE A 114 3.33 -7.63 -4.83
C ILE A 114 4.41 -6.68 -5.36
N ALA A 115 5.68 -7.04 -5.23
CA ALA A 115 6.80 -6.23 -5.72
C ALA A 115 6.73 -5.99 -7.23
N THR A 116 6.38 -7.02 -8.01
CA THR A 116 6.23 -6.93 -9.48
C THR A 116 4.90 -6.33 -9.94
N GLY A 117 3.93 -6.18 -9.03
CA GLY A 117 2.57 -5.76 -9.37
C GLY A 117 1.68 -6.84 -9.99
N GLU A 118 2.12 -8.11 -9.99
CA GLU A 118 1.29 -9.25 -10.37
C GLU A 118 0.14 -9.46 -9.38
N LEU A 119 0.36 -9.11 -8.11
CA LEU A 119 -0.64 -9.18 -7.06
C LEU A 119 -0.83 -7.79 -6.43
N ARG A 120 -2.05 -7.30 -6.41
CA ARG A 120 -2.41 -6.02 -5.78
C ARG A 120 -3.26 -6.25 -4.55
N LEU A 121 -2.71 -5.91 -3.39
CA LEU A 121 -3.41 -5.93 -2.12
C LEU A 121 -3.67 -4.51 -1.66
N GLN A 122 -4.79 -3.94 -2.06
CA GLN A 122 -5.15 -2.55 -1.80
C GLN A 122 -6.46 -2.38 -1.03
N ALA A 123 -7.19 -3.47 -0.80
CA ALA A 123 -8.40 -3.46 -0.01
C ALA A 123 -8.10 -3.75 1.47
N PHE A 124 -8.79 -3.05 2.36
CA PHE A 124 -8.64 -3.20 3.80
C PHE A 124 -10.00 -3.18 4.50
N GLY A 125 -10.48 -4.34 4.90
CA GLY A 125 -11.76 -4.51 5.56
C GLY A 125 -11.61 -4.51 7.09
N VAL A 126 -11.83 -3.37 7.74
CA VAL A 126 -11.78 -3.22 9.21
C VAL A 126 -13.12 -2.82 9.78
N THR A 127 -13.69 -1.72 9.29
CA THR A 127 -14.92 -1.12 9.81
C THR A 127 -16.10 -2.08 9.72
N GLU A 128 -16.93 -2.10 10.76
CA GLU A 128 -18.17 -2.87 10.84
C GLU A 128 -19.36 -1.94 11.12
N PRO A 129 -20.61 -2.37 10.86
CA PRO A 129 -21.77 -1.53 11.14
C PRO A 129 -21.86 -1.00 12.57
N GLY A 130 -21.31 -1.74 13.53
CA GLY A 130 -21.32 -1.40 14.96
C GLY A 130 -19.98 -0.88 15.51
N SER A 131 -18.94 -0.80 14.69
CA SER A 131 -17.59 -0.44 15.17
C SER A 131 -16.75 0.21 14.07
N GLY A 132 -16.35 1.45 14.28
CA GLY A 132 -15.41 2.20 13.43
C GLY A 132 -14.10 2.47 14.15
N THR A 133 -14.03 3.56 14.91
CA THR A 133 -12.81 3.99 15.63
C THR A 133 -12.41 3.01 16.72
N ASP A 134 -13.38 2.44 17.43
CA ASP A 134 -13.12 1.41 18.43
C ASP A 134 -12.94 0.03 17.77
N THR A 135 -11.74 -0.26 17.30
CA THR A 135 -11.40 -1.54 16.67
C THR A 135 -11.36 -2.71 17.65
N THR A 136 -11.42 -2.44 18.95
CA THR A 136 -11.50 -3.50 19.98
C THR A 136 -12.92 -4.08 20.10
N SER A 137 -13.91 -3.38 19.58
CA SER A 137 -15.33 -3.80 19.57
C SER A 137 -15.75 -4.52 18.28
N LEU A 138 -14.81 -4.93 17.43
CA LEU A 138 -15.09 -5.73 16.23
C LEU A 138 -15.74 -7.06 16.59
N ARG A 139 -16.75 -7.44 15.80
CA ARG A 139 -17.56 -8.65 16.03
C ARG A 139 -17.33 -9.74 14.97
N THR A 140 -16.71 -9.40 13.83
CA THR A 140 -16.31 -10.41 12.86
C THR A 140 -15.34 -11.39 13.52
N PHE A 141 -15.66 -12.66 13.46
CA PHE A 141 -14.83 -13.71 14.05
C PHE A 141 -14.66 -14.90 13.11
N ALA A 142 -13.57 -15.64 13.30
CA ALA A 142 -13.27 -16.86 12.59
C ALA A 142 -13.15 -18.00 13.62
N LYS A 143 -14.06 -18.98 13.55
CA LYS A 143 -14.03 -20.18 14.36
C LYS A 143 -13.35 -21.31 13.62
N LYS A 144 -12.33 -21.91 14.22
CA LYS A 144 -11.67 -23.08 13.61
C LYS A 144 -12.51 -24.33 13.83
N GLU A 145 -12.82 -25.04 12.74
CA GLU A 145 -13.54 -26.31 12.74
C GLU A 145 -12.79 -27.31 11.85
N GLY A 146 -12.02 -28.20 12.49
CA GLY A 146 -11.15 -29.14 11.79
C GLY A 146 -10.03 -28.43 11.03
N ASP A 147 -9.99 -28.60 9.71
CA ASP A 147 -9.02 -27.99 8.79
C ASP A 147 -9.48 -26.65 8.20
N LYS A 148 -10.66 -26.16 8.56
CA LYS A 148 -11.30 -24.95 8.02
C LYS A 148 -11.54 -23.91 9.10
N TYR A 149 -11.77 -22.67 8.65
CA TYR A 149 -12.30 -21.59 9.46
C TYR A 149 -13.69 -21.21 8.96
N ILE A 150 -14.64 -21.13 9.88
CA ILE A 150 -15.96 -20.56 9.63
C ILE A 150 -15.93 -19.10 10.04
N VAL A 151 -16.06 -18.20 9.05
CA VAL A 151 -16.00 -16.75 9.25
C VAL A 151 -17.41 -16.18 9.26
N ASN A 152 -17.75 -15.43 10.32
CA ASN A 152 -19.02 -14.72 10.45
C ASN A 152 -18.76 -13.26 10.80
N GLY A 153 -19.43 -12.38 10.08
CA GLY A 153 -19.34 -10.93 10.28
C GLY A 153 -19.70 -10.15 9.03
N GLN A 154 -19.62 -8.84 9.14
CA GLN A 154 -19.85 -7.91 8.05
C GLN A 154 -18.88 -6.76 8.15
N LYS A 155 -18.19 -6.46 7.02
CA LYS A 155 -17.36 -5.29 6.87
C LYS A 155 -18.04 -4.26 5.98
N ILE A 156 -17.82 -2.97 6.27
CA ILE A 156 -18.33 -1.84 5.49
C ILE A 156 -17.19 -0.89 5.13
N TRP A 157 -17.43 -0.05 4.13
CA TRP A 157 -16.48 0.99 3.68
C TRP A 157 -15.13 0.44 3.22
N THR A 158 -15.10 -0.77 2.68
CA THR A 158 -13.87 -1.38 2.15
C THR A 158 -13.48 -0.68 0.84
N SER A 159 -12.56 0.27 0.94
CA SER A 159 -12.05 0.99 -0.23
C SER A 159 -11.28 0.07 -1.15
N ARG A 160 -11.41 0.31 -2.45
CA ARG A 160 -10.67 -0.41 -3.53
C ARG A 160 -10.85 -1.94 -3.54
N ALA A 161 -11.94 -2.48 -2.99
CA ALA A 161 -12.23 -3.91 -3.04
C ALA A 161 -12.27 -4.44 -4.48
N GLU A 162 -12.78 -3.63 -5.44
CA GLU A 162 -12.84 -3.96 -6.87
C GLU A 162 -11.45 -3.99 -7.55
N HIS A 163 -10.44 -3.37 -6.94
CA HIS A 163 -9.09 -3.22 -7.48
C HIS A 163 -8.03 -3.98 -6.67
N SER A 164 -8.46 -4.91 -5.84
CA SER A 164 -7.60 -5.77 -5.02
C SER A 164 -7.83 -7.23 -5.40
N ASP A 165 -6.77 -8.00 -5.52
CA ASP A 165 -6.84 -9.40 -5.94
C ASP A 165 -7.25 -10.34 -4.80
N LEU A 166 -7.06 -9.91 -3.56
CA LEU A 166 -7.44 -10.63 -2.33
C LEU A 166 -8.08 -9.66 -1.34
#